data_b075012135633b56fc9a65d0cf36f3e9
#
_entry.id   b075012135633b56fc9a65d0cf36f3e9
#
_cell.length_a   1.000
_cell.length_b   1.000
_cell.length_c   1.000
_cell.angle_alpha   90.00
_cell.angle_beta   90.00
_cell.angle_gamma   90.00
#
_symmetry.space_group_name_H-M   'P 1'
#
loop_
_entity.id
_entity.type
_entity.pdbx_description
1 polymer ?
#
loop_
_entity_poly.entity_id
_entity_poly.type
_entity_poly.pdbx_seq_one_letter_code
_entity_poly.pdbx_strand_id
1 'polypeptide(L)'
;MNIPEVKLGIIAVSRDCFPIALSVQRRKNIAAAYGEGLYECPITVENEKDALAALEDVKANGVNALVVFLGNFGPETPETLLCQKFDGPTMYVAAAEGDGDLINGRGDAYCGVLNCSYNLGMRHLRAYIPEYPVGTAEECAQMIKEFVPIARAIIGVKNLKIITFGPRPQDFFACNAPIKGLYELGVEIEEHSELDLLVSYKAHAGDARIPAVMDDMQKEMNGKIYPDLLERMAQFELTLLDWAEEHKGAREYVAFADKCWPAFPEQFGFEPCYVNSRLASRGIPVACEVDIYGALSEYIGACVTEDAVTLLDINNSVPKYIYDEDIAGKFDYDIKDTFMGFHCGNTPSCKMCAGCGVKYQLIQNRLLENGGTPGITRGTLEGDIAASDITFYRLQCDSEGNLRSYIAQGEVLPVATRSFGGIGVFAIPEMGRFYRHVLIQKRYPHHGAVAFAHCGKVLFEVMKYLGVSDIAYNQPRNLPYPTENPWG
;
A
#
# COMPACT_ATOMS: atom_id res chain seq x y z
N MET A 1 0.77 -2.53 -14.36
CA MET A 1 0.03 -2.15 -13.13
C MET A 1 0.06 -0.64 -12.96
N ASN A 2 -0.91 -0.07 -12.26
CA ASN A 2 -1.01 1.37 -11.97
C ASN A 2 -0.11 1.77 -10.77
N ILE A 3 1.17 1.43 -10.85
CA ILE A 3 2.18 1.67 -9.82
C ILE A 3 3.46 2.21 -10.44
N PRO A 4 4.29 2.98 -9.68
CA PRO A 4 5.53 3.55 -10.20
C PRO A 4 6.60 2.54 -10.58
N GLU A 5 7.32 2.80 -11.65
CA GLU A 5 8.64 2.25 -11.89
C GLU A 5 9.67 3.06 -11.07
N VAL A 6 10.56 2.38 -10.34
CA VAL A 6 11.61 3.02 -9.56
C VAL A 6 12.91 3.05 -10.36
N LYS A 7 13.42 4.23 -10.62
CA LYS A 7 14.72 4.48 -11.27
C LYS A 7 15.70 5.02 -10.24
N LEU A 8 16.50 4.13 -9.69
CA LEU A 8 17.47 4.46 -8.65
C LEU A 8 18.70 5.17 -9.21
N GLY A 9 19.18 6.19 -8.49
CA GLY A 9 20.51 6.77 -8.70
C GLY A 9 21.29 6.86 -7.41
N ILE A 10 22.61 6.68 -7.47
CA ILE A 10 23.53 6.85 -6.34
C ILE A 10 24.46 8.03 -6.56
N ILE A 11 24.51 8.94 -5.58
CA ILE A 11 25.46 10.05 -5.50
C ILE A 11 26.34 9.83 -4.29
N ALA A 12 27.67 9.80 -4.48
CA ALA A 12 28.60 9.75 -3.37
C ALA A 12 28.97 11.16 -2.90
N VAL A 13 29.19 11.31 -1.60
CA VAL A 13 29.67 12.54 -0.99
C VAL A 13 31.06 12.34 -0.40
N SER A 14 31.85 13.43 -0.31
CA SER A 14 33.19 13.43 0.27
C SER A 14 33.47 14.76 0.95
N ARG A 15 33.99 14.74 2.17
CA ARG A 15 34.42 15.95 2.83
C ARG A 15 35.83 16.31 2.40
N ASP A 16 36.09 17.60 2.22
CA ASP A 16 37.34 18.18 1.67
C ASP A 16 38.64 17.75 2.40
N CYS A 17 38.56 17.36 3.68
CA CYS A 17 39.72 16.88 4.44
C CYS A 17 39.92 15.36 4.36
N PHE A 18 39.09 14.62 3.63
CA PHE A 18 39.20 13.19 3.41
C PHE A 18 39.56 12.85 1.95
N PRO A 19 40.17 11.70 1.67
CA PRO A 19 40.49 11.32 0.30
C PRO A 19 39.23 11.13 -0.56
N ILE A 20 39.00 11.98 -1.54
CA ILE A 20 37.87 11.85 -2.47
C ILE A 20 37.92 10.50 -3.22
N ALA A 21 39.14 10.02 -3.57
CA ALA A 21 39.32 8.73 -4.25
C ALA A 21 38.73 7.55 -3.46
N LEU A 22 38.74 7.62 -2.15
CA LEU A 22 38.13 6.59 -1.28
C LEU A 22 36.61 6.53 -1.48
N SER A 23 35.95 7.68 -1.47
CA SER A 23 34.50 7.77 -1.69
C SER A 23 34.12 7.29 -3.11
N VAL A 24 34.88 7.71 -4.12
CA VAL A 24 34.67 7.25 -5.51
C VAL A 24 34.80 5.74 -5.64
N GLN A 25 35.83 5.14 -5.04
CA GLN A 25 36.04 3.68 -5.15
C GLN A 25 34.95 2.90 -4.42
N ARG A 26 34.57 3.35 -3.23
CA ARG A 26 33.51 2.73 -2.41
C ARG A 26 32.15 2.78 -3.16
N ARG A 27 31.80 3.89 -3.81
CA ARG A 27 30.61 4.02 -4.65
C ARG A 27 30.62 3.00 -5.80
N LYS A 28 31.74 2.90 -6.52
CA LYS A 28 31.89 1.93 -7.62
C LYS A 28 31.71 0.48 -7.15
N ASN A 29 32.22 0.17 -5.96
CA ASN A 29 32.06 -1.16 -5.38
C ASN A 29 30.59 -1.46 -5.08
N ILE A 30 29.82 -0.48 -4.56
CA ILE A 30 28.37 -0.64 -4.35
C ILE A 30 27.64 -0.82 -5.67
N ALA A 31 27.93 -0.01 -6.68
CA ALA A 31 27.29 -0.15 -7.99
C ALA A 31 27.57 -1.54 -8.61
N ALA A 32 28.79 -2.05 -8.47
CA ALA A 32 29.16 -3.40 -8.90
C ALA A 32 28.43 -4.50 -8.09
N ALA A 33 28.30 -4.35 -6.78
CA ALA A 33 27.60 -5.28 -5.91
C ALA A 33 26.08 -5.27 -6.12
N TYR A 34 25.50 -4.11 -6.42
CA TYR A 34 24.07 -3.96 -6.72
C TYR A 34 23.70 -4.63 -8.05
N GLY A 35 24.53 -4.43 -9.08
CA GLY A 35 24.31 -4.91 -10.44
C GLY A 35 23.53 -3.95 -11.30
N GLU A 36 22.65 -4.48 -12.16
CA GLU A 36 21.84 -3.68 -13.08
C GLU A 36 20.75 -2.87 -12.37
N GLY A 37 20.38 -1.72 -12.94
CA GLY A 37 19.26 -0.90 -12.47
C GLY A 37 19.62 0.20 -11.47
N LEU A 38 20.91 0.37 -11.12
CA LEU A 38 21.37 1.50 -10.31
C LEU A 38 22.21 2.45 -11.17
N TYR A 39 21.70 3.66 -11.40
CA TYR A 39 22.45 4.72 -12.08
C TYR A 39 23.56 5.25 -11.17
N GLU A 40 24.80 5.18 -11.60
CA GLU A 40 25.95 5.71 -10.88
C GLU A 40 26.27 7.14 -11.35
N CYS A 41 25.95 8.15 -10.54
CA CYS A 41 26.32 9.54 -10.84
C CYS A 41 27.85 9.69 -10.80
N PRO A 42 28.50 10.22 -11.86
CA PRO A 42 29.93 10.36 -11.90
C PRO A 42 30.47 11.44 -10.96
N ILE A 43 29.61 12.37 -10.54
CA ILE A 43 29.98 13.50 -9.69
C ILE A 43 30.02 13.04 -8.24
N THR A 44 31.14 13.27 -7.56
CA THR A 44 31.26 13.13 -6.11
C THR A 44 31.12 14.51 -5.49
N VAL A 45 30.24 14.64 -4.51
CA VAL A 45 29.85 15.93 -3.93
C VAL A 45 30.74 16.31 -2.77
N GLU A 46 31.49 17.40 -2.91
CA GLU A 46 32.29 18.03 -1.83
C GLU A 46 31.74 19.41 -1.41
N ASN A 47 30.97 20.05 -2.28
CA ASN A 47 30.44 21.40 -2.06
C ASN A 47 29.06 21.56 -2.71
N GLU A 48 28.42 22.71 -2.51
CA GLU A 48 27.07 22.98 -3.02
C GLU A 48 27.00 23.04 -4.56
N LYS A 49 28.08 23.43 -5.24
CA LYS A 49 28.09 23.46 -6.74
C LYS A 49 28.08 22.02 -7.28
N ASP A 50 28.84 21.13 -6.65
CA ASP A 50 28.85 19.71 -7.00
C ASP A 50 27.47 19.08 -6.75
N ALA A 51 26.82 19.44 -5.62
CA ALA A 51 25.47 18.95 -5.31
C ALA A 51 24.46 19.36 -6.39
N LEU A 52 24.49 20.62 -6.86
CA LEU A 52 23.61 21.07 -7.93
C LEU A 52 23.91 20.35 -9.25
N ALA A 53 25.17 20.20 -9.61
CA ALA A 53 25.59 19.51 -10.83
C ALA A 53 25.19 18.02 -10.78
N ALA A 54 25.34 17.34 -9.63
CA ALA A 54 24.93 15.96 -9.45
C ALA A 54 23.40 15.80 -9.55
N LEU A 55 22.63 16.75 -9.03
CA LEU A 55 21.17 16.75 -9.17
C LEU A 55 20.71 16.93 -10.62
N GLU A 56 21.38 17.80 -11.38
CA GLU A 56 21.12 17.95 -12.82
C GLU A 56 21.44 16.67 -13.59
N ASP A 57 22.55 16.01 -13.26
CA ASP A 57 22.97 14.74 -13.87
C ASP A 57 21.95 13.61 -13.62
N VAL A 58 21.57 13.37 -12.37
CA VAL A 58 20.59 12.30 -12.06
C VAL A 58 19.22 12.60 -12.67
N LYS A 59 18.81 13.86 -12.72
CA LYS A 59 17.57 14.28 -13.37
C LYS A 59 17.60 14.02 -14.88
N ALA A 60 18.72 14.35 -15.55
CA ALA A 60 18.89 14.10 -16.98
C ALA A 60 18.85 12.60 -17.32
N ASN A 61 19.19 11.72 -16.37
CA ASN A 61 19.14 10.26 -16.50
C ASN A 61 17.83 9.65 -15.98
N GLY A 62 16.83 10.48 -15.66
CA GLY A 62 15.48 10.02 -15.30
C GLY A 62 15.39 9.35 -13.93
N VAL A 63 16.36 9.57 -13.04
CA VAL A 63 16.35 9.07 -11.65
C VAL A 63 15.19 9.69 -10.90
N ASN A 64 14.37 8.86 -10.23
CA ASN A 64 13.23 9.28 -9.43
C ASN A 64 13.29 8.82 -7.96
N ALA A 65 14.35 8.07 -7.59
CA ALA A 65 14.68 7.71 -6.22
C ALA A 65 16.20 7.81 -6.00
N LEU A 66 16.62 8.53 -4.97
CA LEU A 66 18.02 8.91 -4.78
C LEU A 66 18.64 8.20 -3.58
N VAL A 67 19.81 7.62 -3.78
CA VAL A 67 20.72 7.14 -2.73
C VAL A 67 21.85 8.14 -2.55
N VAL A 68 21.94 8.76 -1.39
CA VAL A 68 23.08 9.56 -0.97
C VAL A 68 24.03 8.66 -0.17
N PHE A 69 25.22 8.45 -0.71
CA PHE A 69 26.18 7.52 -0.14
C PHE A 69 27.35 8.29 0.49
N LEU A 70 27.50 8.12 1.80
CA LEU A 70 28.62 8.64 2.54
C LEU A 70 29.81 7.68 2.38
N GLY A 71 30.63 7.89 1.38
CA GLY A 71 31.86 7.12 1.16
C GLY A 71 32.97 7.47 2.15
N ASN A 72 32.89 8.66 2.76
CA ASN A 72 33.61 9.12 3.93
C ASN A 72 32.68 10.03 4.75
N PHE A 73 33.18 10.84 5.66
CA PHE A 73 32.42 11.68 6.58
C PHE A 73 31.31 12.53 5.91
N GLY A 74 31.55 13.03 4.70
CA GLY A 74 30.62 13.85 3.96
C GLY A 74 30.54 15.33 4.40
N PRO A 75 30.16 16.23 3.47
CA PRO A 75 29.96 17.65 3.73
C PRO A 75 28.49 17.92 4.11
N GLU A 76 28.23 18.30 5.34
CA GLU A 76 26.88 18.37 5.94
C GLU A 76 25.85 19.20 5.16
N THR A 77 26.21 20.40 4.68
CA THR A 77 25.29 21.23 3.89
C THR A 77 25.04 20.67 2.49
N PRO A 78 26.06 20.33 1.68
CA PRO A 78 25.84 19.79 0.34
C PRO A 78 25.05 18.47 0.35
N GLU A 79 25.32 17.53 1.26
CA GLU A 79 24.62 16.26 1.32
C GLU A 79 23.13 16.41 1.70
N THR A 80 22.79 17.33 2.61
CA THR A 80 21.40 17.62 2.92
C THR A 80 20.69 18.42 1.81
N LEU A 81 21.42 19.24 1.05
CA LEU A 81 20.92 19.92 -0.11
C LEU A 81 20.45 18.95 -1.20
N LEU A 82 21.11 17.80 -1.35
CA LEU A 82 20.66 16.74 -2.24
C LEU A 82 19.22 16.33 -1.90
N CYS A 83 18.94 15.97 -0.65
CA CYS A 83 17.58 15.63 -0.21
C CYS A 83 16.60 16.79 -0.37
N GLN A 84 17.01 18.01 -0.02
CA GLN A 84 16.12 19.18 -0.07
C GLN A 84 15.66 19.56 -1.48
N LYS A 85 16.50 19.33 -2.48
CA LYS A 85 16.25 19.76 -3.87
C LYS A 85 15.87 18.62 -4.81
N PHE A 86 16.07 17.37 -4.39
CA PHE A 86 15.65 16.24 -5.20
C PHE A 86 14.13 16.07 -5.10
N ASP A 87 13.47 15.93 -6.24
CA ASP A 87 12.01 15.75 -6.30
C ASP A 87 11.63 14.26 -6.28
N GLY A 88 11.94 13.60 -5.17
CA GLY A 88 11.67 12.16 -4.99
C GLY A 88 12.13 11.66 -3.62
N PRO A 89 11.86 10.38 -3.31
CA PRO A 89 12.36 9.77 -2.09
C PRO A 89 13.89 9.68 -2.09
N THR A 90 14.46 9.96 -0.93
CA THR A 90 15.91 9.93 -0.71
C THR A 90 16.27 8.97 0.41
N MET A 91 17.32 8.19 0.21
CA MET A 91 17.93 7.28 1.17
C MET A 91 19.35 7.74 1.51
N TYR A 92 19.76 7.54 2.76
CA TYR A 92 21.15 7.74 3.20
C TYR A 92 21.75 6.44 3.70
N VAL A 93 22.95 6.12 3.21
CA VAL A 93 23.71 4.95 3.58
C VAL A 93 25.21 5.26 3.56
N ALA A 94 26.00 4.61 4.39
CA ALA A 94 27.40 4.93 4.59
C ALA A 94 28.31 3.70 4.51
N ALA A 95 29.56 3.93 4.16
CA ALA A 95 30.59 2.89 4.10
C ALA A 95 31.04 2.45 5.49
N ALA A 96 31.15 1.13 5.70
CA ALA A 96 31.96 0.58 6.76
C ALA A 96 33.45 0.76 6.47
N GLU A 97 34.27 0.89 7.51
CA GLU A 97 35.73 0.84 7.37
C GLU A 97 36.18 -0.60 7.14
N GLY A 98 37.14 -0.79 6.25
CA GLY A 98 37.77 -2.08 6.00
C GLY A 98 39.02 -2.33 6.83
N ASP A 99 39.63 -3.46 6.62
CA ASP A 99 40.89 -3.85 7.31
C ASP A 99 42.03 -2.87 6.96
N GLY A 100 42.59 -2.22 7.98
CA GLY A 100 43.68 -1.26 7.86
C GLY A 100 43.26 0.16 7.50
N ASP A 101 41.97 0.44 7.18
CA ASP A 101 41.50 1.77 6.81
C ASP A 101 41.69 2.81 7.92
N LEU A 102 41.57 2.41 9.18
CA LEU A 102 41.77 3.32 10.33
C LEU A 102 43.17 3.93 10.42
N ILE A 103 44.15 3.38 9.68
CA ILE A 103 45.53 3.88 9.64
C ILE A 103 45.82 4.58 8.30
N ASN A 104 45.39 3.98 7.18
CA ASN A 104 45.85 4.32 5.85
C ASN A 104 44.80 5.07 4.99
N GLY A 105 43.72 5.56 5.53
CA GLY A 105 42.73 6.26 4.76
C GLY A 105 41.32 6.09 5.30
N ARG A 106 41.21 6.29 6.60
CA ARG A 106 39.92 6.28 7.30
C ARG A 106 38.96 7.28 6.68
N GLY A 107 37.68 6.91 6.59
CA GLY A 107 36.65 7.74 6.01
C GLY A 107 35.74 8.39 7.05
N ASP A 108 35.64 7.82 8.25
CA ASP A 108 34.76 8.28 9.36
C ASP A 108 33.28 8.41 8.94
N ALA A 109 32.81 7.62 7.98
CA ALA A 109 31.44 7.68 7.48
C ALA A 109 30.39 7.33 8.55
N TYR A 110 30.74 6.50 9.52
CA TYR A 110 29.87 6.17 10.66
C TYR A 110 29.48 7.43 11.45
N CYS A 111 30.43 8.30 11.78
CA CYS A 111 30.11 9.54 12.46
C CYS A 111 29.50 10.58 11.50
N GLY A 112 29.83 10.51 10.21
CA GLY A 112 29.23 11.32 9.16
C GLY A 112 27.70 11.15 9.09
N VAL A 113 27.18 9.93 9.16
CA VAL A 113 25.73 9.67 9.19
C VAL A 113 25.02 10.32 10.37
N LEU A 114 25.64 10.36 11.55
CA LEU A 114 25.06 11.05 12.71
C LEU A 114 24.91 12.55 12.44
N ASN A 115 25.94 13.19 11.89
CA ASN A 115 25.87 14.60 11.53
C ASN A 115 24.90 14.88 10.38
N CYS A 116 24.87 14.02 9.37
CA CYS A 116 23.90 14.08 8.29
C CYS A 116 22.47 14.01 8.83
N SER A 117 22.15 13.03 9.67
CA SER A 117 20.81 12.87 10.25
C SER A 117 20.39 14.08 11.10
N TYR A 118 21.33 14.64 11.86
CA TYR A 118 21.12 15.88 12.62
C TYR A 118 20.78 17.07 11.70
N ASN A 119 21.51 17.21 10.60
CA ASN A 119 21.28 18.28 9.63
C ASN A 119 19.97 18.11 8.87
N LEU A 120 19.56 16.90 8.50
CA LEU A 120 18.23 16.59 7.97
C LEU A 120 17.14 17.01 8.94
N GLY A 121 17.29 16.67 10.22
CA GLY A 121 16.35 17.05 11.28
C GLY A 121 16.19 18.55 11.45
N MET A 122 17.30 19.32 11.47
CA MET A 122 17.27 20.79 11.56
C MET A 122 16.51 21.44 10.40
N ARG A 123 16.46 20.80 9.25
CA ARG A 123 15.79 21.31 8.03
C ARG A 123 14.41 20.68 7.82
N HIS A 124 13.94 19.87 8.77
CA HIS A 124 12.68 19.12 8.67
C HIS A 124 12.57 18.26 7.39
N LEU A 125 13.70 17.75 6.90
CA LEU A 125 13.75 16.89 5.74
C LEU A 125 13.50 15.43 6.14
N ARG A 126 12.72 14.73 5.31
CA ARG A 126 12.44 13.31 5.49
C ARG A 126 13.29 12.50 4.51
N ALA A 127 13.96 11.49 5.03
CA ALA A 127 14.74 10.54 4.24
C ALA A 127 14.63 9.15 4.87
N TYR A 128 14.79 8.13 4.05
CA TYR A 128 14.95 6.77 4.56
C TYR A 128 16.39 6.55 5.04
N ILE A 129 16.54 6.14 6.26
CA ILE A 129 17.80 5.69 6.85
C ILE A 129 17.57 4.27 7.35
N PRO A 130 18.28 3.25 6.83
CA PRO A 130 18.15 1.87 7.28
C PRO A 130 18.37 1.73 8.80
N GLU A 131 17.87 0.66 9.38
CA GLU A 131 18.01 0.37 10.81
C GLU A 131 19.50 0.38 11.26
N TYR A 132 20.39 -0.12 10.41
CA TYR A 132 21.84 0.05 10.53
C TYR A 132 22.41 0.52 9.21
N PRO A 133 22.68 1.84 9.04
CA PRO A 133 22.94 2.44 7.74
C PRO A 133 24.40 2.37 7.27
N VAL A 134 25.24 1.60 7.94
CA VAL A 134 26.68 1.50 7.65
C VAL A 134 27.01 0.07 7.26
N GLY A 135 27.68 -0.12 6.12
CA GLY A 135 27.96 -1.48 5.63
C GLY A 135 29.08 -1.57 4.60
N THR A 136 29.46 -2.81 4.30
CA THR A 136 30.28 -3.15 3.13
C THR A 136 29.53 -2.80 1.84
N ALA A 137 30.17 -2.97 0.69
CA ALA A 137 29.52 -2.73 -0.59
C ALA A 137 28.30 -3.63 -0.80
N GLU A 138 28.38 -4.89 -0.40
CA GLU A 138 27.31 -5.89 -0.51
C GLU A 138 26.16 -5.58 0.42
N GLU A 139 26.45 -5.21 1.67
CA GLU A 139 25.44 -4.81 2.66
C GLU A 139 24.73 -3.52 2.24
N CYS A 140 25.47 -2.52 1.75
CA CYS A 140 24.86 -1.29 1.22
C CYS A 140 24.01 -1.60 -0.01
N ALA A 141 24.45 -2.47 -0.91
CA ALA A 141 23.66 -2.88 -2.07
C ALA A 141 22.35 -3.57 -1.65
N GLN A 142 22.38 -4.38 -0.59
CA GLN A 142 21.17 -5.00 -0.03
C GLN A 142 20.22 -3.96 0.58
N MET A 143 20.73 -3.01 1.36
CA MET A 143 19.93 -1.90 1.90
C MET A 143 19.26 -1.07 0.80
N ILE A 144 19.97 -0.84 -0.32
CA ILE A 144 19.44 -0.14 -1.50
C ILE A 144 18.30 -0.93 -2.15
N LYS A 145 18.39 -2.26 -2.24
CA LYS A 145 17.30 -3.12 -2.72
C LYS A 145 16.07 -3.04 -1.82
N GLU A 146 16.26 -2.98 -0.50
CA GLU A 146 15.15 -2.81 0.47
C GLU A 146 14.48 -1.43 0.35
N PHE A 147 15.17 -0.42 -0.15
CA PHE A 147 14.61 0.92 -0.38
C PHE A 147 13.65 0.96 -1.58
N VAL A 148 13.79 0.09 -2.56
CA VAL A 148 12.97 0.11 -3.80
C VAL A 148 11.47 0.11 -3.53
N PRO A 149 10.90 -0.84 -2.75
CA PRO A 149 9.47 -0.84 -2.48
C PRO A 149 9.02 0.38 -1.64
N ILE A 150 9.88 0.89 -0.75
CA ILE A 150 9.62 2.12 0.02
C ILE A 150 9.53 3.30 -0.95
N ALA A 151 10.51 3.45 -1.81
CA ALA A 151 10.56 4.53 -2.81
C ALA A 151 9.35 4.48 -3.74
N ARG A 152 8.97 3.28 -4.21
CA ARG A 152 7.79 3.10 -5.06
C ARG A 152 6.52 3.61 -4.40
N ALA A 153 6.28 3.23 -3.16
CA ALA A 153 5.09 3.67 -2.42
C ALA A 153 5.08 5.20 -2.25
N ILE A 154 6.21 5.82 -1.95
CA ILE A 154 6.30 7.27 -1.75
C ILE A 154 6.09 8.03 -3.05
N ILE A 155 6.70 7.58 -4.17
CA ILE A 155 6.47 8.15 -5.49
C ILE A 155 4.99 8.01 -5.88
N GLY A 156 4.43 6.83 -5.64
CA GLY A 156 3.02 6.54 -5.92
C GLY A 156 2.09 7.47 -5.17
N VAL A 157 2.21 7.56 -3.85
CA VAL A 157 1.37 8.43 -3.01
C VAL A 157 1.45 9.89 -3.44
N LYS A 158 2.66 10.40 -3.72
CA LYS A 158 2.86 11.78 -4.16
C LYS A 158 2.18 12.10 -5.49
N ASN A 159 2.00 11.10 -6.35
CA ASN A 159 1.43 11.24 -7.69
C ASN A 159 0.05 10.58 -7.81
N LEU A 160 -0.64 10.34 -6.70
CA LEU A 160 -1.96 9.71 -6.65
C LEU A 160 -3.09 10.73 -6.71
N LYS A 161 -4.12 10.42 -7.50
CA LYS A 161 -5.45 11.01 -7.39
C LYS A 161 -6.43 9.93 -6.94
N ILE A 162 -7.25 10.25 -5.93
CA ILE A 162 -8.39 9.42 -5.54
C ILE A 162 -9.66 10.09 -6.02
N ILE A 163 -10.40 9.40 -6.87
CA ILE A 163 -11.66 9.86 -7.44
C ILE A 163 -12.80 9.19 -6.69
N THR A 164 -13.74 9.97 -6.19
CA THR A 164 -14.86 9.43 -5.41
C THR A 164 -16.17 9.59 -6.15
N PHE A 165 -17.06 8.60 -5.99
CA PHE A 165 -18.45 8.67 -6.42
C PHE A 165 -19.36 8.60 -5.20
N GLY A 166 -19.54 9.77 -4.58
CA GLY A 166 -20.20 9.92 -3.29
C GLY A 166 -21.58 10.59 -3.32
N PRO A 167 -22.09 10.98 -2.16
CA PRO A 167 -21.52 10.80 -0.83
C PRO A 167 -21.56 9.36 -0.31
N ARG A 168 -20.93 9.12 0.86
CA ARG A 168 -21.01 7.84 1.58
C ARG A 168 -22.44 7.37 1.73
N PRO A 169 -22.69 6.03 1.84
CA PRO A 169 -24.05 5.56 2.07
C PRO A 169 -24.58 6.05 3.41
N GLN A 170 -25.70 6.78 3.42
CA GLN A 170 -26.45 7.21 4.61
C GLN A 170 -25.54 7.68 5.78
N ASP A 171 -25.66 7.06 6.96
CA ASP A 171 -24.91 7.34 8.19
C ASP A 171 -23.66 6.43 8.38
N PHE A 172 -23.09 5.92 7.27
CA PHE A 172 -21.90 5.05 7.32
C PHE A 172 -20.63 5.87 7.61
N PHE A 173 -20.55 6.41 8.85
CA PHE A 173 -19.49 7.33 9.26
C PHE A 173 -18.13 6.66 9.51
N ALA A 174 -18.06 5.34 9.51
CA ALA A 174 -16.80 4.62 9.59
C ALA A 174 -15.79 5.02 8.47
N CYS A 175 -16.32 5.42 7.30
CA CYS A 175 -15.53 5.90 6.17
C CYS A 175 -15.41 7.44 6.11
N ASN A 176 -15.86 8.16 7.18
CA ASN A 176 -15.80 9.61 7.23
C ASN A 176 -14.58 10.11 8.02
N ALA A 177 -13.50 10.39 7.33
CA ALA A 177 -12.30 10.95 7.93
C ALA A 177 -11.91 12.27 7.24
N PRO A 178 -11.26 13.21 7.96
CA PRO A 178 -10.76 14.44 7.38
C PRO A 178 -9.76 14.18 6.26
N ILE A 179 -10.02 14.71 5.06
CA ILE A 179 -9.15 14.50 3.89
C ILE A 179 -8.02 15.53 3.79
N LYS A 180 -8.02 16.56 4.61
CA LYS A 180 -7.04 17.66 4.57
C LYS A 180 -5.59 17.14 4.63
N GLY A 181 -5.29 16.16 5.50
CA GLY A 181 -3.96 15.60 5.64
C GLY A 181 -3.46 14.86 4.40
N LEU A 182 -4.34 14.48 3.48
CA LEU A 182 -3.96 13.80 2.24
C LEU A 182 -3.31 14.74 1.24
N TYR A 183 -3.73 16.00 1.19
CA TYR A 183 -3.11 17.01 0.34
C TYR A 183 -1.66 17.31 0.75
N GLU A 184 -1.33 17.19 2.04
CA GLU A 184 0.04 17.34 2.54
C GLU A 184 0.95 16.18 2.10
N LEU A 185 0.37 15.03 1.79
CA LEU A 185 1.07 13.88 1.20
C LEU A 185 1.24 13.99 -0.32
N GLY A 186 0.59 14.97 -0.95
CA GLY A 186 0.54 15.12 -2.40
C GLY A 186 -0.62 14.38 -3.07
N VAL A 187 -1.50 13.72 -2.31
CA VAL A 187 -2.69 13.04 -2.84
C VAL A 187 -3.75 14.09 -3.20
N GLU A 188 -4.26 14.02 -4.42
CA GLU A 188 -5.42 14.81 -4.85
C GLU A 188 -6.72 14.02 -4.67
N ILE A 189 -7.77 14.72 -4.28
CA ILE A 189 -9.12 14.14 -4.17
C ILE A 189 -10.02 14.87 -5.15
N GLU A 190 -10.75 14.10 -5.95
CA GLU A 190 -11.76 14.63 -6.87
C GLU A 190 -13.10 13.97 -6.59
N GLU A 191 -14.11 14.78 -6.22
CA GLU A 191 -15.40 14.29 -5.75
C GLU A 191 -16.47 14.45 -6.83
N HIS A 192 -17.10 13.33 -7.20
CA HIS A 192 -18.23 13.24 -8.11
C HIS A 192 -19.42 12.56 -7.42
N SER A 193 -20.58 12.65 -8.05
CA SER A 193 -21.78 11.92 -7.62
C SER A 193 -21.93 10.61 -8.39
N GLU A 194 -22.71 9.68 -7.85
CA GLU A 194 -23.15 8.49 -8.60
C GLU A 194 -23.94 8.84 -9.86
N LEU A 195 -24.56 10.04 -9.90
CA LEU A 195 -25.28 10.51 -11.09
C LEU A 195 -24.32 10.83 -12.23
N ASP A 196 -23.17 11.44 -11.94
CA ASP A 196 -22.13 11.71 -12.94
C ASP A 196 -21.59 10.39 -13.49
N LEU A 197 -21.31 9.42 -12.61
CA LEU A 197 -20.91 8.06 -13.01
C LEU A 197 -21.95 7.38 -13.89
N LEU A 198 -23.25 7.49 -13.57
CA LEU A 198 -24.33 6.91 -14.34
C LEU A 198 -24.45 7.54 -15.74
N VAL A 199 -24.24 8.85 -15.86
CA VAL A 199 -24.24 9.55 -17.15
C VAL A 199 -23.09 9.05 -18.02
N SER A 200 -21.88 8.96 -17.46
CA SER A 200 -20.72 8.41 -18.16
C SER A 200 -20.92 6.94 -18.55
N TYR A 201 -21.44 6.11 -17.63
CA TYR A 201 -21.76 4.71 -17.91
C TYR A 201 -22.71 4.58 -19.11
N LYS A 202 -23.78 5.38 -19.15
CA LYS A 202 -24.72 5.36 -20.27
C LYS A 202 -24.10 5.81 -21.60
N ALA A 203 -23.13 6.71 -21.56
CA ALA A 203 -22.40 7.16 -22.73
C ALA A 203 -21.52 6.06 -23.35
N HIS A 204 -21.07 5.08 -22.55
CA HIS A 204 -20.29 3.93 -23.02
C HIS A 204 -21.14 2.79 -23.61
N ALA A 205 -22.46 2.96 -23.72
CA ALA A 205 -23.32 1.93 -24.31
C ALA A 205 -22.91 1.63 -25.76
N GLY A 206 -22.66 0.35 -26.07
CA GLY A 206 -22.22 -0.09 -27.38
C GLY A 206 -20.77 0.22 -27.75
N ASP A 207 -19.91 0.52 -26.78
CA ASP A 207 -18.48 0.70 -27.02
C ASP A 207 -17.88 -0.56 -27.66
N ALA A 208 -17.08 -0.36 -28.71
CA ALA A 208 -16.50 -1.45 -29.49
C ALA A 208 -15.55 -2.37 -28.70
N ARG A 209 -15.05 -1.94 -27.54
CA ARG A 209 -14.16 -2.71 -26.64
C ARG A 209 -14.94 -3.70 -25.77
N ILE A 210 -16.26 -3.53 -25.57
CA ILE A 210 -17.10 -4.35 -24.69
C ILE A 210 -16.94 -5.85 -24.95
N PRO A 211 -17.02 -6.36 -26.21
CA PRO A 211 -16.91 -7.79 -26.47
C PRO A 211 -15.58 -8.40 -25.97
N ALA A 212 -14.47 -7.68 -26.09
CA ALA A 212 -13.17 -8.16 -25.64
C ALA A 212 -13.11 -8.27 -24.11
N VAL A 213 -13.68 -7.31 -23.39
CA VAL A 213 -13.76 -7.33 -21.92
C VAL A 213 -14.69 -8.44 -21.44
N MET A 214 -15.82 -8.67 -22.11
CA MET A 214 -16.73 -9.79 -21.81
C MET A 214 -16.03 -11.15 -21.96
N ASP A 215 -15.27 -11.35 -23.04
CA ASP A 215 -14.50 -12.58 -23.26
C ASP A 215 -13.44 -12.79 -22.16
N ASP A 216 -12.79 -11.73 -21.71
CA ASP A 216 -11.80 -11.77 -20.64
C ASP A 216 -12.45 -12.13 -19.29
N MET A 217 -13.56 -11.50 -18.93
CA MET A 217 -14.35 -11.82 -17.74
C MET A 217 -14.82 -13.28 -17.73
N GLN A 218 -15.27 -13.78 -18.89
CA GLN A 218 -15.75 -15.15 -19.02
C GLN A 218 -14.63 -16.18 -18.83
N LYS A 219 -13.43 -15.88 -19.34
CA LYS A 219 -12.23 -16.71 -19.14
C LYS A 219 -11.77 -16.68 -17.67
N GLU A 220 -11.69 -15.50 -17.08
CA GLU A 220 -11.31 -15.33 -15.68
C GLU A 220 -12.21 -16.14 -14.74
N MET A 221 -13.51 -16.06 -14.92
CA MET A 221 -14.47 -16.77 -14.09
C MET A 221 -14.73 -18.21 -14.50
N ASN A 222 -14.09 -18.71 -15.57
CA ASN A 222 -14.31 -20.06 -16.10
C ASN A 222 -15.80 -20.40 -16.25
N GLY A 223 -16.59 -19.46 -16.78
CA GLY A 223 -18.03 -19.57 -16.97
C GLY A 223 -18.90 -19.41 -15.72
N LYS A 224 -18.31 -19.18 -14.54
CA LYS A 224 -19.06 -18.94 -13.28
C LYS A 224 -19.47 -17.46 -13.15
N ILE A 225 -20.13 -16.94 -14.13
CA ILE A 225 -20.60 -15.56 -14.24
C ILE A 225 -21.93 -15.54 -14.96
N TYR A 226 -22.75 -14.54 -14.69
CA TYR A 226 -24.07 -14.39 -15.34
C TYR A 226 -23.92 -13.82 -16.77
N PRO A 227 -24.28 -14.58 -17.82
CA PRO A 227 -24.12 -14.13 -19.20
C PRO A 227 -24.89 -12.84 -19.52
N ASP A 228 -26.06 -12.65 -18.90
CA ASP A 228 -26.92 -11.48 -19.08
C ASP A 228 -26.38 -10.21 -18.38
N LEU A 229 -25.35 -10.32 -17.53
CA LEU A 229 -24.69 -9.20 -16.88
C LEU A 229 -23.34 -8.82 -17.51
N LEU A 230 -22.76 -9.70 -18.33
CA LEU A 230 -21.41 -9.50 -18.87
C LEU A 230 -21.25 -8.16 -19.59
N GLU A 231 -22.19 -7.82 -20.49
CA GLU A 231 -22.15 -6.56 -21.25
C GLU A 231 -22.15 -5.34 -20.31
N ARG A 232 -23.03 -5.35 -19.30
CA ARG A 232 -23.15 -4.24 -18.36
C ARG A 232 -21.90 -4.08 -17.49
N MET A 233 -21.34 -5.17 -16.99
CA MET A 233 -20.12 -5.16 -16.21
C MET A 233 -18.91 -4.73 -17.03
N ALA A 234 -18.79 -5.21 -18.28
CA ALA A 234 -17.75 -4.80 -19.21
C ALA A 234 -17.84 -3.31 -19.55
N GLN A 235 -19.05 -2.81 -19.81
CA GLN A 235 -19.30 -1.38 -20.00
C GLN A 235 -18.88 -0.56 -18.77
N PHE A 236 -19.17 -1.03 -17.57
CA PHE A 236 -18.80 -0.35 -16.34
C PHE A 236 -17.27 -0.35 -16.10
N GLU A 237 -16.60 -1.46 -16.38
CA GLU A 237 -15.11 -1.51 -16.31
C GLU A 237 -14.49 -0.48 -17.26
N LEU A 238 -14.96 -0.40 -18.50
CA LEU A 238 -14.48 0.59 -19.47
C LEU A 238 -14.78 2.02 -19.01
N THR A 239 -15.94 2.24 -18.42
CA THR A 239 -16.31 3.55 -17.88
C THR A 239 -15.30 4.01 -16.81
N LEU A 240 -14.94 3.15 -15.86
CA LEU A 240 -13.98 3.49 -14.82
C LEU A 240 -12.55 3.69 -15.37
N LEU A 241 -12.14 2.86 -16.34
CA LEU A 241 -10.82 2.99 -16.97
C LEU A 241 -10.67 4.29 -17.76
N ASP A 242 -11.68 4.65 -18.55
CA ASP A 242 -11.68 5.90 -19.29
C ASP A 242 -11.78 7.11 -18.35
N TRP A 243 -12.58 7.00 -17.28
CA TRP A 243 -12.64 8.03 -16.25
C TRP A 243 -11.29 8.26 -15.59
N ALA A 244 -10.56 7.19 -15.28
CA ALA A 244 -9.21 7.30 -14.73
C ALA A 244 -8.28 8.10 -15.66
N GLU A 245 -8.29 7.81 -16.97
CA GLU A 245 -7.45 8.52 -17.93
C GLU A 245 -7.87 9.98 -18.13
N GLU A 246 -9.17 10.26 -18.19
CA GLU A 246 -9.70 11.61 -18.41
C GLU A 246 -9.50 12.52 -17.21
N HIS A 247 -9.59 11.97 -15.98
CA HIS A 247 -9.61 12.74 -14.74
C HIS A 247 -8.30 12.68 -13.93
N LYS A 248 -7.31 11.87 -14.30
CA LYS A 248 -6.03 11.84 -13.57
C LYS A 248 -5.34 13.22 -13.49
N GLY A 249 -5.56 14.08 -14.49
CA GLY A 249 -5.04 15.45 -14.50
C GLY A 249 -3.51 15.51 -14.48
N ALA A 250 -2.95 16.19 -13.48
CA ALA A 250 -1.50 16.31 -13.29
C ALA A 250 -0.89 15.13 -12.51
N ARG A 251 -1.71 14.15 -12.08
CA ARG A 251 -1.25 12.95 -11.40
C ARG A 251 -1.01 11.82 -12.40
N GLU A 252 -0.22 10.85 -11.99
CA GLU A 252 0.13 9.71 -12.84
C GLU A 252 -0.72 8.47 -12.51
N TYR A 253 -1.18 8.36 -11.26
CA TYR A 253 -1.88 7.20 -10.73
C TYR A 253 -3.26 7.57 -10.21
N VAL A 254 -4.19 6.61 -10.31
CA VAL A 254 -5.58 6.80 -9.88
C VAL A 254 -6.01 5.64 -8.98
N ALA A 255 -6.79 5.96 -7.96
CA ALA A 255 -7.60 5.02 -7.20
C ALA A 255 -9.02 5.58 -7.15
N PHE A 256 -10.00 4.71 -6.89
CA PHE A 256 -11.39 5.10 -6.73
C PHE A 256 -11.90 4.80 -5.33
N ALA A 257 -12.97 5.51 -4.96
CA ALA A 257 -13.79 5.17 -3.81
C ALA A 257 -15.26 5.35 -4.23
N ASP A 258 -15.99 4.24 -4.32
CA ASP A 258 -17.38 4.19 -4.76
C ASP A 258 -18.31 3.64 -3.68
N LYS A 259 -19.57 3.43 -4.01
CA LYS A 259 -20.51 2.72 -3.15
C LYS A 259 -21.49 1.90 -3.99
N CYS A 260 -21.86 0.72 -3.49
CA CYS A 260 -22.82 -0.16 -4.16
C CYS A 260 -24.26 0.01 -3.65
N TRP A 261 -24.49 0.76 -2.58
CA TRP A 261 -25.80 0.92 -1.97
C TRP A 261 -26.08 2.36 -1.52
N PRO A 262 -27.38 2.82 -1.41
CA PRO A 262 -28.56 1.99 -1.63
C PRO A 262 -29.04 1.93 -3.10
N ALA A 263 -28.63 2.85 -3.99
CA ALA A 263 -29.29 3.04 -5.29
C ALA A 263 -28.58 2.36 -6.47
N PHE A 264 -27.32 2.00 -6.33
CA PHE A 264 -26.51 1.49 -7.44
C PHE A 264 -27.15 0.29 -8.16
N PRO A 265 -27.60 -0.79 -7.46
CA PRO A 265 -28.12 -1.97 -8.14
C PRO A 265 -29.38 -1.68 -8.97
N GLU A 266 -30.23 -0.76 -8.47
CA GLU A 266 -31.45 -0.37 -9.20
C GLU A 266 -31.14 0.43 -10.46
N GLN A 267 -30.10 1.26 -10.45
CA GLN A 267 -29.76 2.14 -11.56
C GLN A 267 -28.87 1.45 -12.62
N PHE A 268 -27.93 0.61 -12.19
CA PHE A 268 -27.00 -0.08 -13.07
C PHE A 268 -27.46 -1.52 -13.40
N GLY A 269 -28.28 -2.13 -12.56
CA GLY A 269 -28.85 -3.47 -12.73
C GLY A 269 -27.90 -4.61 -12.33
N PHE A 270 -26.84 -4.32 -11.58
CA PHE A 270 -25.87 -5.27 -11.02
C PHE A 270 -25.12 -4.64 -9.85
N GLU A 271 -24.33 -5.43 -9.11
CA GLU A 271 -23.39 -4.97 -8.08
C GLU A 271 -22.00 -4.76 -8.68
N PRO A 272 -21.28 -3.68 -8.31
CA PRO A 272 -19.98 -3.35 -8.91
C PRO A 272 -18.81 -4.21 -8.43
N CYS A 273 -18.97 -4.97 -7.36
CA CYS A 273 -17.88 -5.59 -6.60
C CYS A 273 -16.92 -6.43 -7.44
N TYR A 274 -17.43 -7.25 -8.38
CA TYR A 274 -16.56 -8.03 -9.27
C TYR A 274 -15.74 -7.12 -10.21
N VAL A 275 -16.33 -6.06 -10.73
CA VAL A 275 -15.59 -5.10 -11.58
C VAL A 275 -14.53 -4.39 -10.75
N ASN A 276 -14.87 -3.96 -9.53
CA ASN A 276 -13.93 -3.33 -8.61
C ASN A 276 -12.75 -4.26 -8.30
N SER A 277 -12.99 -5.56 -8.10
CA SER A 277 -11.96 -6.58 -7.89
C SER A 277 -10.98 -6.69 -9.07
N ARG A 278 -11.49 -6.56 -10.30
CA ARG A 278 -10.67 -6.58 -11.52
C ARG A 278 -9.76 -5.37 -11.64
N LEU A 279 -10.24 -4.18 -11.26
CA LEU A 279 -9.41 -2.98 -11.22
C LEU A 279 -8.33 -3.09 -10.14
N ALA A 280 -8.69 -3.57 -8.95
CA ALA A 280 -7.74 -3.81 -7.87
C ALA A 280 -6.61 -4.77 -8.27
N SER A 281 -6.90 -5.80 -9.08
CA SER A 281 -5.87 -6.71 -9.62
C SER A 281 -4.86 -6.02 -10.56
N ARG A 282 -5.19 -4.83 -11.06
CA ARG A 282 -4.33 -4.01 -11.93
C ARG A 282 -3.62 -2.88 -11.16
N GLY A 283 -3.75 -2.85 -9.83
CA GLY A 283 -3.22 -1.80 -8.98
C GLY A 283 -4.06 -0.52 -8.99
N ILE A 284 -5.34 -0.60 -9.42
CA ILE A 284 -6.32 0.49 -9.35
C ILE A 284 -7.34 0.12 -8.28
N PRO A 285 -7.11 0.45 -6.99
CA PRO A 285 -8.08 0.19 -5.94
C PRO A 285 -9.41 0.88 -6.21
N VAL A 286 -10.52 0.21 -5.83
CA VAL A 286 -11.85 0.80 -5.79
C VAL A 286 -12.44 0.47 -4.42
N ALA A 287 -12.21 1.34 -3.47
CA ALA A 287 -12.65 1.14 -2.08
C ALA A 287 -14.15 1.36 -1.93
N CYS A 288 -14.82 0.41 -1.29
CA CYS A 288 -16.26 0.49 -1.05
C CYS A 288 -16.62 1.55 -0.02
N GLU A 289 -17.90 1.96 0.02
CA GLU A 289 -18.50 2.94 0.93
C GLU A 289 -17.80 4.32 0.93
N VAL A 290 -17.17 4.65 -0.21
CA VAL A 290 -16.42 5.91 -0.39
C VAL A 290 -15.31 6.05 0.66
N ASP A 291 -14.62 4.96 0.97
CA ASP A 291 -13.51 4.93 1.93
C ASP A 291 -12.21 5.41 1.28
N ILE A 292 -11.99 6.73 1.30
CA ILE A 292 -10.81 7.38 0.71
C ILE A 292 -9.50 6.87 1.34
N TYR A 293 -9.47 6.69 2.67
CA TYR A 293 -8.29 6.15 3.35
C TYR A 293 -8.10 4.65 3.12
N GLY A 294 -9.19 3.93 2.87
CA GLY A 294 -9.15 2.55 2.39
C GLY A 294 -8.47 2.47 1.03
N ALA A 295 -8.90 3.27 0.06
CA ALA A 295 -8.31 3.35 -1.27
C ALA A 295 -6.81 3.70 -1.22
N LEU A 296 -6.42 4.68 -0.39
CA LEU A 296 -5.02 5.03 -0.18
C LEU A 296 -4.23 3.86 0.42
N SER A 297 -4.80 3.18 1.42
CA SER A 297 -4.13 2.04 2.06
C SER A 297 -3.91 0.90 1.07
N GLU A 298 -4.92 0.52 0.29
CA GLU A 298 -4.79 -0.47 -0.78
C GLU A 298 -3.72 -0.07 -1.79
N TYR A 299 -3.71 1.20 -2.22
CA TYR A 299 -2.74 1.70 -3.19
C TYR A 299 -1.30 1.63 -2.67
N ILE A 300 -1.06 2.00 -1.40
CA ILE A 300 0.25 1.86 -0.75
C ILE A 300 0.70 0.39 -0.77
N GLY A 301 -0.18 -0.54 -0.43
CA GLY A 301 0.14 -1.96 -0.45
C GLY A 301 0.45 -2.50 -1.84
N ALA A 302 -0.31 -2.09 -2.85
CA ALA A 302 -0.04 -2.45 -4.25
C ALA A 302 1.35 -1.94 -4.69
N CYS A 303 1.75 -0.72 -4.30
CA CYS A 303 3.09 -0.19 -4.55
C CYS A 303 4.19 -0.96 -3.82
N VAL A 304 3.93 -1.39 -2.57
CA VAL A 304 4.90 -2.12 -1.75
C VAL A 304 5.12 -3.54 -2.26
N THR A 305 4.05 -4.24 -2.64
CA THR A 305 4.10 -5.67 -2.98
C THR A 305 4.17 -5.95 -4.48
N GLU A 306 3.86 -4.99 -5.34
CA GLU A 306 3.65 -5.18 -6.80
C GLU A 306 2.59 -6.24 -7.10
N ASP A 307 1.62 -6.40 -6.19
CA ASP A 307 0.60 -7.43 -6.25
C ASP A 307 -0.77 -6.88 -5.87
N ALA A 308 -1.81 -7.66 -6.10
CA ALA A 308 -3.18 -7.33 -5.76
C ALA A 308 -3.35 -7.22 -4.23
N VAL A 309 -4.07 -6.18 -3.81
CA VAL A 309 -4.45 -5.87 -2.43
C VAL A 309 -5.97 -5.81 -2.36
N THR A 310 -6.55 -6.02 -1.21
CA THR A 310 -7.99 -5.89 -0.98
C THR A 310 -8.31 -5.11 0.27
N LEU A 311 -9.48 -4.48 0.30
CA LEU A 311 -10.06 -3.87 1.50
C LEU A 311 -11.05 -4.86 2.11
N LEU A 312 -10.92 -5.15 3.40
CA LEU A 312 -11.80 -6.08 4.12
C LEU A 312 -12.24 -5.50 5.46
N ASP A 313 -13.42 -5.93 5.89
CA ASP A 313 -13.91 -5.75 7.26
C ASP A 313 -13.21 -6.71 8.21
N ILE A 314 -12.86 -6.25 9.39
CA ILE A 314 -12.76 -7.14 10.55
C ILE A 314 -14.21 -7.45 10.96
N ASN A 315 -14.77 -8.47 10.30
CA ASN A 315 -16.22 -8.64 10.24
C ASN A 315 -16.80 -9.36 11.46
N ASN A 316 -16.36 -10.61 11.68
CA ASN A 316 -16.89 -11.45 12.75
C ASN A 316 -15.79 -12.17 13.51
N SER A 317 -16.09 -12.57 14.76
CA SER A 317 -15.32 -13.62 15.40
C SER A 317 -15.53 -14.94 14.66
N VAL A 318 -14.53 -15.82 14.64
CA VAL A 318 -14.69 -17.17 14.08
C VAL A 318 -15.71 -17.94 14.93
N PRO A 319 -16.75 -18.53 14.31
CA PRO A 319 -17.70 -19.38 15.03
C PRO A 319 -17.01 -20.54 15.74
N LYS A 320 -17.42 -20.80 16.99
CA LYS A 320 -16.77 -21.83 17.82
C LYS A 320 -16.69 -23.19 17.14
N TYR A 321 -17.72 -23.60 16.39
CA TYR A 321 -17.71 -24.88 15.70
C TYR A 321 -16.66 -24.96 14.59
N ILE A 322 -16.42 -23.87 13.85
CA ILE A 322 -15.34 -23.81 12.85
C ILE A 322 -13.99 -23.89 13.55
N TYR A 323 -13.83 -23.15 14.66
CA TYR A 323 -12.59 -23.19 15.41
C TYR A 323 -12.29 -24.60 15.96
N ASP A 324 -13.26 -25.24 16.62
CA ASP A 324 -13.09 -26.55 17.24
C ASP A 324 -12.82 -27.66 16.20
N GLU A 325 -13.50 -27.59 15.03
CA GLU A 325 -13.38 -28.61 13.98
C GLU A 325 -12.12 -28.41 13.09
N ASP A 326 -11.79 -27.18 12.75
CA ASP A 326 -10.86 -26.91 11.66
C ASP A 326 -9.57 -26.19 12.08
N ILE A 327 -9.52 -25.58 13.28
CA ILE A 327 -8.36 -24.76 13.71
C ILE A 327 -7.69 -25.35 14.95
N ALA A 328 -8.46 -25.64 15.99
CA ALA A 328 -7.94 -26.11 17.27
C ALA A 328 -7.09 -27.38 17.12
N GLY A 329 -5.83 -27.33 17.60
CA GLY A 329 -4.88 -28.44 17.51
C GLY A 329 -4.31 -28.71 16.10
N LYS A 330 -4.73 -27.95 15.09
CA LYS A 330 -4.17 -28.00 13.74
C LYS A 330 -3.26 -26.82 13.44
N PHE A 331 -3.55 -25.68 14.05
CA PHE A 331 -2.78 -24.43 13.94
C PHE A 331 -2.46 -23.91 15.33
N ASP A 332 -1.37 -23.17 15.46
CA ASP A 332 -0.91 -22.61 16.75
C ASP A 332 -1.54 -21.22 17.00
N TYR A 333 -2.88 -21.17 17.02
CA TYR A 333 -3.66 -19.97 17.29
C TYR A 333 -4.76 -20.24 18.31
N ASP A 334 -4.93 -19.34 19.27
CA ASP A 334 -6.15 -19.30 20.10
C ASP A 334 -7.32 -18.74 19.28
N ILE A 335 -8.56 -19.04 19.67
CA ILE A 335 -9.75 -18.51 19.01
C ILE A 335 -9.74 -16.95 18.95
N LYS A 336 -9.12 -16.30 19.96
CA LYS A 336 -8.99 -14.86 20.03
C LYS A 336 -7.96 -14.29 19.05
N ASP A 337 -7.09 -15.14 18.51
CA ASP A 337 -6.15 -14.76 17.48
C ASP A 337 -6.77 -14.77 16.07
N THR A 338 -8.02 -15.23 15.96
CA THR A 338 -8.71 -15.43 14.69
C THR A 338 -9.92 -14.52 14.51
N PHE A 339 -10.22 -14.17 13.26
CA PHE A 339 -11.43 -13.44 12.87
C PHE A 339 -11.84 -13.79 11.45
N MET A 340 -13.09 -13.48 11.10
CA MET A 340 -13.57 -13.55 9.72
C MET A 340 -13.27 -12.19 9.04
N GLY A 341 -12.37 -12.19 8.07
CA GLY A 341 -12.17 -11.06 7.17
C GLY A 341 -13.15 -11.17 6.01
N PHE A 342 -13.95 -10.14 5.77
CA PHE A 342 -15.06 -10.19 4.83
C PHE A 342 -15.21 -8.89 4.05
N HIS A 343 -15.60 -9.02 2.78
CA HIS A 343 -16.32 -7.98 2.03
C HIS A 343 -17.27 -8.62 1.03
N CYS A 344 -18.19 -7.82 0.49
CA CYS A 344 -19.24 -8.39 -0.40
C CYS A 344 -18.68 -9.07 -1.66
N GLY A 345 -17.45 -8.80 -2.09
CA GLY A 345 -16.83 -9.49 -3.22
C GLY A 345 -15.92 -8.63 -4.11
N ASN A 346 -15.18 -7.71 -3.49
CA ASN A 346 -14.17 -6.88 -4.16
C ASN A 346 -12.74 -7.45 -4.06
N THR A 347 -12.53 -8.59 -3.40
CA THR A 347 -11.23 -9.26 -3.38
C THR A 347 -10.91 -9.82 -4.78
N PRO A 348 -9.73 -9.52 -5.35
CA PRO A 348 -9.34 -10.02 -6.68
C PRO A 348 -9.37 -11.54 -6.80
N SER A 349 -9.84 -12.06 -7.94
CA SER A 349 -9.98 -13.49 -8.21
C SER A 349 -8.67 -14.27 -8.03
N CYS A 350 -7.53 -13.66 -8.31
CA CYS A 350 -6.20 -14.27 -8.10
C CYS A 350 -5.84 -14.48 -6.62
N LYS A 351 -6.61 -13.91 -5.69
CA LYS A 351 -6.47 -14.09 -4.24
C LYS A 351 -7.56 -14.98 -3.64
N MET A 352 -8.41 -15.54 -4.49
CA MET A 352 -9.52 -16.39 -4.09
C MET A 352 -9.19 -17.88 -4.34
N CYS A 353 -9.84 -18.76 -3.57
CA CYS A 353 -9.76 -20.19 -3.82
C CYS A 353 -10.37 -20.58 -5.18
N ALA A 354 -9.89 -21.68 -5.75
CA ALA A 354 -10.45 -22.25 -6.95
C ALA A 354 -11.94 -22.61 -6.71
N GLY A 355 -12.81 -21.99 -7.46
CA GLY A 355 -14.25 -22.21 -7.28
C GLY A 355 -15.04 -20.95 -7.01
N CYS A 356 -14.36 -19.82 -6.78
CA CYS A 356 -14.99 -18.51 -6.73
C CYS A 356 -15.78 -18.23 -8.01
N GLY A 357 -16.76 -17.37 -7.93
CA GLY A 357 -17.59 -16.99 -9.07
C GLY A 357 -18.48 -15.81 -8.74
N VAL A 358 -19.03 -15.19 -9.79
CA VAL A 358 -19.92 -14.05 -9.62
C VAL A 358 -21.30 -14.53 -9.15
N LYS A 359 -21.75 -14.00 -8.03
CA LYS A 359 -23.00 -14.39 -7.38
C LYS A 359 -23.81 -13.19 -6.89
N TYR A 360 -24.55 -13.37 -5.81
CA TYR A 360 -25.48 -12.39 -5.23
C TYR A 360 -24.87 -11.68 -4.05
N GLN A 361 -25.12 -10.40 -3.94
CA GLN A 361 -24.97 -9.69 -2.67
C GLN A 361 -26.21 -9.98 -1.78
N LEU A 362 -26.02 -10.73 -0.72
CA LEU A 362 -27.12 -11.24 0.10
C LEU A 362 -27.58 -10.26 1.19
N ILE A 363 -26.69 -9.37 1.66
CA ILE A 363 -27.00 -8.49 2.80
C ILE A 363 -28.08 -7.48 2.43
N GLN A 364 -27.98 -6.82 1.30
CA GLN A 364 -28.88 -5.73 0.91
C GLN A 364 -30.35 -6.16 0.77
N ASN A 365 -30.59 -7.40 0.34
CA ASN A 365 -31.93 -7.89 0.05
C ASN A 365 -32.63 -8.55 1.23
N ARG A 366 -31.96 -8.65 2.38
CA ARG A 366 -32.55 -9.24 3.59
C ARG A 366 -33.25 -10.57 3.31
N LEU A 367 -32.57 -11.46 2.56
CA LEU A 367 -33.15 -12.71 2.04
C LEU A 367 -33.76 -13.61 3.15
N LEU A 368 -33.19 -13.60 4.36
CA LEU A 368 -33.70 -14.35 5.49
C LEU A 368 -35.09 -13.88 5.95
N GLU A 369 -35.45 -12.62 5.66
CA GLU A 369 -36.76 -12.06 6.00
C GLU A 369 -37.75 -12.20 4.86
N ASN A 370 -37.33 -11.89 3.63
CA ASN A 370 -38.21 -11.75 2.48
C ASN A 370 -38.31 -13.01 1.62
N GLY A 371 -37.34 -13.92 1.72
CA GLY A 371 -37.21 -15.09 0.84
C GLY A 371 -36.91 -14.70 -0.61
N GLY A 372 -36.58 -15.71 -1.41
CA GLY A 372 -36.34 -15.55 -2.83
C GLY A 372 -34.92 -15.10 -3.20
N THR A 373 -34.59 -15.20 -4.48
CA THR A 373 -33.27 -14.83 -5.03
C THR A 373 -33.36 -13.47 -5.70
N PRO A 374 -32.56 -12.47 -5.26
CA PRO A 374 -32.61 -11.12 -5.82
C PRO A 374 -32.03 -11.08 -7.24
N GLY A 375 -32.73 -10.43 -8.16
CA GLY A 375 -32.29 -10.32 -9.55
C GLY A 375 -31.23 -9.24 -9.77
N ILE A 376 -31.37 -8.10 -9.09
CA ILE A 376 -30.56 -6.90 -9.31
C ILE A 376 -29.27 -6.85 -8.48
N THR A 377 -29.13 -7.64 -7.43
CA THR A 377 -27.97 -7.68 -6.53
C THR A 377 -26.92 -8.72 -6.93
N ARG A 378 -26.91 -9.14 -8.19
CA ARG A 378 -25.87 -10.00 -8.77
C ARG A 378 -24.67 -9.18 -9.22
N GLY A 379 -23.45 -9.67 -9.00
CA GLY A 379 -22.22 -8.99 -9.44
C GLY A 379 -21.09 -9.03 -8.40
N THR A 380 -21.28 -9.71 -7.27
CA THR A 380 -20.23 -9.91 -6.26
C THR A 380 -19.36 -11.12 -6.60
N LEU A 381 -18.06 -11.04 -6.39
CA LEU A 381 -17.15 -12.18 -6.49
C LEU A 381 -17.17 -12.95 -5.16
N GLU A 382 -17.85 -14.09 -5.13
CA GLU A 382 -18.03 -14.91 -3.93
C GLU A 382 -17.11 -16.13 -3.92
N GLY A 383 -16.55 -16.40 -2.77
CA GLY A 383 -15.71 -17.57 -2.46
C GLY A 383 -14.82 -17.35 -1.26
N ASP A 384 -14.14 -18.41 -0.84
CA ASP A 384 -13.13 -18.32 0.21
C ASP A 384 -11.86 -17.64 -0.33
N ILE A 385 -11.26 -16.77 0.49
CA ILE A 385 -9.95 -16.18 0.21
C ILE A 385 -8.88 -17.26 0.37
N ALA A 386 -7.94 -17.31 -0.56
CA ALA A 386 -6.91 -18.33 -0.57
C ALA A 386 -5.92 -18.16 0.61
N ALA A 387 -5.49 -19.30 1.15
CA ALA A 387 -4.48 -19.32 2.22
C ALA A 387 -3.18 -18.65 1.77
N SER A 388 -2.66 -17.76 2.59
CA SER A 388 -1.44 -17.00 2.32
C SER A 388 -0.96 -16.27 3.55
N ASP A 389 0.31 -15.89 3.60
CA ASP A 389 0.80 -14.87 4.49
C ASP A 389 0.11 -13.54 4.19
N ILE A 390 -0.18 -12.74 5.23
CA ILE A 390 -0.79 -11.42 5.07
C ILE A 390 -0.14 -10.36 5.96
N THR A 391 -0.25 -9.12 5.49
CA THR A 391 -0.13 -7.93 6.34
C THR A 391 -1.47 -7.19 6.28
N PHE A 392 -2.11 -7.07 7.44
CA PHE A 392 -3.34 -6.33 7.65
C PHE A 392 -3.00 -4.94 8.21
N TYR A 393 -3.39 -3.88 7.53
CA TYR A 393 -2.94 -2.53 7.87
C TYR A 393 -3.94 -1.45 7.44
N ARG A 394 -3.78 -0.25 8.00
CA ARG A 394 -4.53 0.93 7.57
C ARG A 394 -3.76 2.20 7.87
N LEU A 395 -3.75 3.13 6.94
CA LEU A 395 -3.48 4.54 7.18
C LEU A 395 -4.81 5.24 7.42
N GLN A 396 -4.91 6.04 8.47
CA GLN A 396 -6.13 6.74 8.86
C GLN A 396 -5.78 8.10 9.45
N CYS A 397 -6.72 9.01 9.41
CA CYS A 397 -6.67 10.28 10.13
C CYS A 397 -7.50 10.18 11.41
N ASP A 398 -7.04 10.79 12.50
CA ASP A 398 -7.85 10.97 13.70
C ASP A 398 -8.80 12.17 13.57
N SER A 399 -9.58 12.47 14.63
CA SER A 399 -10.52 13.59 14.66
C SER A 399 -9.85 14.97 14.58
N GLU A 400 -8.60 15.06 14.98
CA GLU A 400 -7.79 16.28 14.96
C GLU A 400 -7.06 16.50 13.63
N GLY A 401 -7.08 15.49 12.74
CA GLY A 401 -6.43 15.56 11.44
C GLY A 401 -5.03 14.97 11.40
N ASN A 402 -4.55 14.32 12.49
CA ASN A 402 -3.25 13.70 12.51
C ASN A 402 -3.29 12.31 11.87
N LEU A 403 -2.29 12.02 11.04
CA LEU A 403 -2.14 10.72 10.43
C LEU A 403 -1.65 9.69 11.47
N ARG A 404 -2.27 8.53 11.46
CA ARG A 404 -1.91 7.37 12.27
C ARG A 404 -2.11 6.09 11.48
N SER A 405 -1.44 5.03 11.86
CA SER A 405 -1.49 3.75 11.18
C SER A 405 -1.49 2.59 12.14
N TYR A 406 -2.00 1.46 11.70
CA TYR A 406 -1.69 0.16 12.29
C TYR A 406 -1.19 -0.80 11.24
N ILE A 407 -0.37 -1.76 11.65
CA ILE A 407 0.21 -2.82 10.83
C ILE A 407 0.22 -4.10 11.67
N ALA A 408 -0.38 -5.18 11.16
CA ALA A 408 -0.37 -6.48 11.83
C ALA A 408 -0.10 -7.58 10.80
N GLN A 409 0.81 -8.48 11.12
CA GLN A 409 1.15 -9.62 10.24
C GLN A 409 0.53 -10.90 10.77
N GLY A 410 0.11 -11.75 9.86
CA GLY A 410 -0.50 -13.04 10.13
C GLY A 410 -0.71 -13.82 8.84
N GLU A 411 -1.76 -14.60 8.79
CA GLU A 411 -2.09 -15.43 7.62
C GLU A 411 -3.59 -15.61 7.42
N VAL A 412 -3.99 -15.96 6.21
CA VAL A 412 -5.30 -16.55 5.91
C VAL A 412 -5.18 -18.05 6.05
N LEU A 413 -5.97 -18.65 6.91
CA LEU A 413 -5.96 -20.10 7.15
C LEU A 413 -6.69 -20.85 6.01
N PRO A 414 -6.23 -22.05 5.63
CA PRO A 414 -6.91 -22.91 4.65
C PRO A 414 -8.15 -23.59 5.26
N VAL A 415 -9.07 -22.80 5.74
CA VAL A 415 -10.29 -23.23 6.44
C VAL A 415 -11.51 -22.76 5.66
N ALA A 416 -12.44 -23.67 5.36
CA ALA A 416 -13.68 -23.34 4.68
C ALA A 416 -14.57 -22.45 5.57
N THR A 417 -14.96 -21.29 5.06
CA THR A 417 -15.75 -20.33 5.82
C THR A 417 -17.21 -20.71 5.96
N ARG A 418 -17.72 -21.54 5.05
CA ARG A 418 -19.13 -21.99 5.01
C ARG A 418 -20.11 -20.82 4.98
N SER A 419 -19.72 -19.72 4.28
CA SER A 419 -20.45 -18.46 4.24
C SER A 419 -20.58 -17.94 2.80
N PHE A 420 -20.88 -16.67 2.63
CA PHE A 420 -21.03 -15.97 1.35
C PHE A 420 -20.12 -14.74 1.26
N GLY A 421 -20.02 -14.12 0.09
CA GLY A 421 -19.16 -12.98 -0.18
C GLY A 421 -17.70 -13.39 -0.41
N GLY A 422 -16.81 -12.42 -0.48
CA GLY A 422 -15.36 -12.64 -0.44
C GLY A 422 -14.91 -12.70 1.01
N ILE A 423 -14.63 -13.89 1.53
CA ILE A 423 -14.45 -14.11 2.97
C ILE A 423 -13.29 -15.08 3.23
N GLY A 424 -12.62 -14.92 4.38
CA GLY A 424 -11.56 -15.82 4.83
C GLY A 424 -11.48 -15.91 6.34
N VAL A 425 -10.88 -16.98 6.85
CA VAL A 425 -10.48 -17.10 8.24
C VAL A 425 -9.06 -16.55 8.37
N PHE A 426 -8.94 -15.43 9.05
CA PHE A 426 -7.69 -14.75 9.30
C PHE A 426 -7.16 -15.09 10.69
N ALA A 427 -5.86 -15.30 10.80
CA ALA A 427 -5.16 -15.50 12.06
C ALA A 427 -4.01 -14.50 12.17
N ILE A 428 -4.00 -13.73 13.26
CA ILE A 428 -2.95 -12.76 13.58
C ILE A 428 -2.53 -13.03 15.03
N PRO A 429 -1.24 -13.27 15.31
CA PRO A 429 -0.77 -13.49 16.68
C PRO A 429 -1.18 -12.33 17.61
N GLU A 430 -1.74 -12.68 18.77
CA GLU A 430 -2.23 -11.72 19.78
C GLU A 430 -3.36 -10.79 19.26
N MET A 431 -4.15 -11.23 18.28
CA MET A 431 -5.21 -10.42 17.67
C MET A 431 -6.21 -9.89 18.71
N GLY A 432 -6.59 -10.67 19.72
CA GLY A 432 -7.52 -10.22 20.75
C GLY A 432 -7.00 -9.01 21.54
N ARG A 433 -5.70 -8.96 21.83
CA ARG A 433 -5.05 -7.82 22.49
C ARG A 433 -4.92 -6.63 21.51
N PHE A 434 -4.51 -6.90 20.27
CA PHE A 434 -4.42 -5.89 19.22
C PHE A 434 -5.79 -5.25 18.95
N TYR A 435 -6.84 -6.06 18.81
CA TYR A 435 -8.22 -5.61 18.65
C TYR A 435 -8.65 -4.65 19.77
N ARG A 436 -8.40 -5.04 21.03
CA ARG A 436 -8.81 -4.25 22.20
C ARG A 436 -7.94 -2.98 22.37
N HIS A 437 -6.61 -3.09 22.29
CA HIS A 437 -5.69 -2.05 22.69
C HIS A 437 -5.19 -1.16 21.56
N VAL A 438 -5.35 -1.62 20.30
CA VAL A 438 -5.09 -0.80 19.10
C VAL A 438 -6.39 -0.39 18.43
N LEU A 439 -7.15 -1.33 17.90
CA LEU A 439 -8.28 -0.98 17.04
C LEU A 439 -9.38 -0.24 17.81
N ILE A 440 -9.86 -0.79 18.91
CA ILE A 440 -10.90 -0.14 19.74
C ILE A 440 -10.35 1.09 20.46
N GLN A 441 -9.20 0.96 21.12
CA GLN A 441 -8.66 2.03 21.97
C GLN A 441 -8.30 3.27 21.15
N LYS A 442 -7.74 3.08 19.96
CA LYS A 442 -7.39 4.15 19.04
C LYS A 442 -8.52 4.50 18.06
N ARG A 443 -9.68 3.85 18.19
CA ARG A 443 -10.91 4.17 17.42
C ARG A 443 -10.70 4.07 15.91
N TYR A 444 -10.11 2.97 15.45
CA TYR A 444 -10.06 2.65 14.03
C TYR A 444 -11.40 2.12 13.54
N PRO A 445 -11.78 2.38 12.28
CA PRO A 445 -12.95 1.76 11.66
C PRO A 445 -12.69 0.27 11.41
N HIS A 446 -13.72 -0.46 11.03
CA HIS A 446 -13.64 -1.90 10.77
C HIS A 446 -12.92 -2.26 9.46
N HIS A 447 -12.80 -1.34 8.50
CA HIS A 447 -12.05 -1.56 7.27
C HIS A 447 -10.55 -1.58 7.50
N GLY A 448 -9.86 -2.52 6.85
CA GLY A 448 -8.41 -2.55 6.73
C GLY A 448 -7.98 -3.10 5.37
N ALA A 449 -6.84 -2.63 4.88
CA ALA A 449 -6.23 -3.17 3.68
C ALA A 449 -5.45 -4.45 4.00
N VAL A 450 -5.48 -5.41 3.08
CA VAL A 450 -4.77 -6.68 3.19
C VAL A 450 -3.83 -6.84 2.01
N ALA A 451 -2.54 -6.80 2.28
CA ALA A 451 -1.51 -7.26 1.36
C ALA A 451 -1.24 -8.74 1.59
N PHE A 452 -1.16 -9.52 0.53
CA PHE A 452 -0.99 -10.98 0.59
C PHE A 452 0.49 -11.39 0.66
N ALA A 453 1.20 -10.79 1.60
CA ALA A 453 2.61 -11.03 1.93
C ALA A 453 2.95 -10.45 3.29
N HIS A 454 4.04 -10.92 3.92
CA HIS A 454 4.65 -10.25 5.06
C HIS A 454 5.47 -9.04 4.60
N CYS A 455 4.88 -7.86 4.59
CA CYS A 455 5.53 -6.60 4.19
C CYS A 455 5.52 -5.52 5.30
N GLY A 456 5.28 -5.91 6.54
CA GLY A 456 5.14 -4.98 7.67
C GLY A 456 6.34 -4.06 7.87
N LYS A 457 7.59 -4.56 7.71
CA LYS A 457 8.81 -3.75 7.79
C LYS A 457 8.78 -2.60 6.76
N VAL A 458 8.46 -2.92 5.53
CA VAL A 458 8.42 -1.92 4.44
C VAL A 458 7.30 -0.91 4.67
N LEU A 459 6.10 -1.37 5.01
CA LEU A 459 4.97 -0.50 5.35
C LEU A 459 5.29 0.44 6.51
N PHE A 460 5.96 -0.06 7.54
CA PHE A 460 6.37 0.75 8.70
C PHE A 460 7.29 1.91 8.27
N GLU A 461 8.28 1.65 7.43
CA GLU A 461 9.18 2.67 6.91
C GLU A 461 8.48 3.65 5.94
N VAL A 462 7.55 3.15 5.12
CA VAL A 462 6.69 4.02 4.29
C VAL A 462 5.89 4.98 5.18
N MET A 463 5.22 4.48 6.22
CA MET A 463 4.43 5.32 7.12
C MET A 463 5.29 6.35 7.84
N LYS A 464 6.49 5.98 8.31
CA LYS A 464 7.46 6.93 8.89
C LYS A 464 7.84 8.02 7.89
N TYR A 465 8.18 7.63 6.67
CA TYR A 465 8.55 8.59 5.61
C TYR A 465 7.41 9.56 5.29
N LEU A 466 6.17 9.08 5.25
CA LEU A 466 4.97 9.90 5.08
C LEU A 466 4.69 10.82 6.28
N GLY A 467 5.39 10.65 7.39
CA GLY A 467 5.28 11.50 8.58
C GLY A 467 4.24 11.02 9.58
N VAL A 468 3.83 9.76 9.50
CA VAL A 468 2.98 9.14 10.52
C VAL A 468 3.81 8.91 11.77
N SER A 469 3.42 9.53 12.88
CA SER A 469 4.12 9.42 14.17
C SER A 469 3.54 8.33 15.09
N ASP A 470 2.27 7.99 14.90
CA ASP A 470 1.58 6.94 15.67
C ASP A 470 1.34 5.72 14.76
N ILE A 471 2.31 4.79 14.79
CA ILE A 471 2.26 3.53 14.06
C ILE A 471 2.14 2.40 15.08
N ALA A 472 0.96 1.79 15.18
CA ALA A 472 0.72 0.66 16.05
C ALA A 472 0.95 -0.66 15.32
N TYR A 473 1.31 -1.71 16.05
CA TYR A 473 1.49 -3.05 15.49
C TYR A 473 1.07 -4.12 16.49
N ASN A 474 0.83 -5.36 16.03
CA ASN A 474 0.53 -6.47 16.92
C ASN A 474 1.78 -6.84 17.74
N GLN A 475 1.72 -6.58 19.04
CA GLN A 475 2.84 -6.80 19.97
C GLN A 475 2.87 -8.23 20.47
N PRO A 476 4.06 -8.83 20.57
CA PRO A 476 4.20 -10.14 21.23
C PRO A 476 3.77 -10.04 22.71
N ARG A 477 3.35 -11.15 23.27
CA ARG A 477 2.73 -11.24 24.61
C ARG A 477 3.57 -10.64 25.74
N ASN A 478 4.89 -10.67 25.60
CA ASN A 478 5.81 -10.12 26.59
C ASN A 478 5.95 -8.58 26.53
N LEU A 479 5.35 -7.91 25.56
CA LEU A 479 5.33 -6.45 25.45
C LEU A 479 3.87 -5.96 25.66
N PRO A 480 3.57 -5.34 26.81
CA PRO A 480 2.24 -4.81 27.07
C PRO A 480 1.97 -3.55 26.26
N TYR A 481 0.73 -3.37 25.83
CA TYR A 481 0.29 -2.08 25.32
C TYR A 481 0.16 -1.06 26.45
N PRO A 482 0.36 0.24 26.19
CA PRO A 482 0.26 1.27 27.23
C PRO A 482 -1.08 1.32 27.98
N THR A 483 -2.15 0.81 27.33
CA THR A 483 -3.53 0.78 27.88
C THR A 483 -3.94 -0.59 28.41
N GLU A 484 -3.03 -1.54 28.40
CA GLU A 484 -3.31 -2.90 28.89
C GLU A 484 -3.35 -2.92 30.42
N ASN A 485 -4.40 -3.53 30.96
CA ASN A 485 -4.54 -3.67 32.41
C ASN A 485 -3.53 -4.69 32.92
N PRO A 486 -2.58 -4.31 33.77
CA PRO A 486 -1.57 -5.25 34.28
C PRO A 486 -2.11 -6.30 35.24
N TRP A 487 -3.38 -6.16 35.65
CA TRP A 487 -4.07 -7.07 36.56
C TRP A 487 -5.12 -7.95 35.86
N GLY A 488 -5.28 -7.81 34.53
CA GLY A 488 -6.31 -8.46 33.72
C GLY A 488 -5.90 -9.78 33.09
#